data_d1f092715e851bd5f87d1e4996ec9574
#
_entry.id   d1f092715e851bd5f87d1e4996ec9574
#
_cell.length_a   1.000
_cell.length_b   1.000
_cell.length_c   1.000
_cell.angle_alpha   90.00
_cell.angle_beta   90.00
_cell.angle_gamma   90.00
#
_symmetry.space_group_name_H-M   'P 1'
#
loop_
_entity.id
_entity.type
_entity.pdbx_description
1 polymer ?
#
loop_
_entity_poly.entity_id
_entity_poly.type
_entity_poly.pdbx_seq_one_letter_code
_entity_poly.pdbx_strand_id
1 'polypeptide(L)'
;MNRRNFVAFAAAASPLAAAPHRLDRIPVRKTGKVETVFKSPAAKPNGLQATKEGLWIIDQGTKNEAHLVNYKDGKVIKGFETETVASSGITFDGEALWIGSTYSREIVKCDANTGKAIERHFTPGAGVIYNMAGDAPARTSPILKNLRQPAPPPQRPAGATRPSGFQMGAVSSTAPGTGAHGQEWRDGKLWFTVPPSREVYRIDPKAWVVEAKFPTAGNRPHGIGWEGKYLWVTDSNLNAFFKHDVETGAILEKIQLGEDDPLPHGMTIWEGWMWYCDDVGIVCRLKL
;
A
#
# COMPACT_ATOMS: atom_id res chain seq x y z
N MET A 1 -48.81 -5.80 35.71
CA MET A 1 -48.49 -6.34 34.39
C MET A 1 -47.10 -5.83 33.99
N ASN A 2 -46.08 -6.64 34.20
CA ASN A 2 -44.68 -6.28 33.86
C ASN A 2 -44.33 -6.84 32.48
N ARG A 3 -44.10 -5.94 31.52
CA ARG A 3 -43.54 -6.30 30.23
C ARG A 3 -42.01 -6.36 30.34
N ARG A 4 -41.46 -7.56 30.34
CA ARG A 4 -40.01 -7.78 30.19
C ARG A 4 -39.62 -7.58 28.73
N ASN A 5 -38.84 -6.55 28.47
CA ASN A 5 -38.18 -6.37 27.16
C ASN A 5 -37.03 -7.38 27.06
N PHE A 6 -37.17 -8.35 26.17
CA PHE A 6 -36.07 -9.20 25.75
C PHE A 6 -35.26 -8.41 24.73
N VAL A 7 -34.03 -8.03 25.11
CA VAL A 7 -33.02 -7.54 24.16
C VAL A 7 -32.35 -8.78 23.61
N ALA A 8 -32.61 -9.11 22.36
CA ALA A 8 -31.89 -10.14 21.64
C ALA A 8 -30.52 -9.60 21.27
N PHE A 9 -29.46 -10.10 21.89
CA PHE A 9 -28.09 -9.90 21.43
C PHE A 9 -27.90 -10.74 20.15
N ALA A 10 -27.82 -10.09 19.02
CA ALA A 10 -27.30 -10.72 17.81
C ALA A 10 -25.81 -11.00 18.02
N ALA A 11 -25.45 -12.26 18.21
CA ALA A 11 -24.06 -12.68 18.21
C ALA A 11 -23.51 -12.43 16.79
N ALA A 12 -22.70 -11.39 16.65
CA ALA A 12 -21.91 -11.20 15.46
C ALA A 12 -20.96 -12.41 15.32
N ALA A 13 -21.17 -13.23 14.30
CA ALA A 13 -20.27 -14.31 13.96
C ALA A 13 -18.89 -13.68 13.67
N SER A 14 -17.92 -13.97 14.52
CA SER A 14 -16.52 -13.61 14.25
C SER A 14 -16.13 -14.27 12.92
N PRO A 15 -15.55 -13.52 11.97
CA PRO A 15 -15.05 -14.12 10.76
C PRO A 15 -14.01 -15.18 11.14
N LEU A 16 -14.18 -16.39 10.66
CA LEU A 16 -13.17 -17.43 10.80
C LEU A 16 -11.84 -16.84 10.29
N ALA A 17 -10.83 -16.84 11.16
CA ALA A 17 -9.47 -16.48 10.74
C ALA A 17 -9.09 -17.41 9.59
N ALA A 18 -8.90 -16.86 8.40
CA ALA A 18 -8.50 -17.65 7.24
C ALA A 18 -7.20 -18.39 7.58
N ALA A 19 -7.15 -19.70 7.29
CA ALA A 19 -5.94 -20.47 7.46
C ALA A 19 -4.80 -19.85 6.63
N PRO A 20 -3.55 -19.87 7.13
CA PRO A 20 -2.43 -19.29 6.41
C PRO A 20 -2.33 -19.90 5.00
N HIS A 21 -2.18 -19.04 4.00
CA HIS A 21 -2.11 -19.46 2.61
C HIS A 21 -0.92 -20.39 2.35
N ARG A 22 -1.17 -21.49 1.69
CA ARG A 22 -0.13 -22.41 1.21
C ARG A 22 0.45 -21.84 -0.09
N LEU A 23 1.45 -20.97 0.01
CA LEU A 23 2.06 -20.24 -1.11
C LEU A 23 2.64 -21.16 -2.21
N ASP A 24 3.04 -22.38 -1.83
CA ASP A 24 3.52 -23.43 -2.72
C ASP A 24 2.44 -24.01 -3.64
N ARG A 25 1.16 -23.85 -3.29
CA ARG A 25 0.01 -24.37 -4.05
C ARG A 25 -0.70 -23.33 -4.89
N ILE A 26 -0.29 -22.06 -4.81
CA ILE A 26 -0.91 -21.00 -5.57
C ILE A 26 -0.49 -21.12 -7.05
N PRO A 27 -1.45 -21.22 -7.99
CA PRO A 27 -1.15 -21.24 -9.41
C PRO A 27 -0.32 -20.03 -9.85
N VAL A 28 0.66 -20.24 -10.71
CA VAL A 28 1.48 -19.16 -11.27
C VAL A 28 0.93 -18.76 -12.63
N ARG A 29 0.48 -17.50 -12.75
CA ARG A 29 0.14 -16.92 -14.06
C ARG A 29 1.44 -16.64 -14.82
N LYS A 30 1.55 -17.16 -16.02
CA LYS A 30 2.63 -16.79 -16.96
C LYS A 30 2.31 -15.45 -17.59
N THR A 31 3.24 -14.53 -17.55
CA THR A 31 3.14 -13.20 -18.17
C THR A 31 4.24 -13.01 -19.20
N GLY A 32 4.17 -11.94 -19.98
CA GLY A 32 5.30 -11.47 -20.77
C GLY A 32 6.48 -11.02 -19.88
N LYS A 33 7.56 -10.62 -20.52
CA LYS A 33 8.70 -10.01 -19.83
C LYS A 33 8.29 -8.70 -19.16
N VAL A 34 8.93 -8.37 -18.06
CA VAL A 34 8.87 -7.05 -17.47
C VAL A 34 9.50 -6.02 -18.41
N GLU A 35 8.78 -4.95 -18.66
CA GLU A 35 9.27 -3.82 -19.46
C GLU A 35 9.63 -2.68 -18.49
N THR A 36 10.88 -2.24 -18.50
CA THR A 36 11.27 -0.95 -17.93
C THR A 36 10.79 0.16 -18.85
N VAL A 37 9.92 1.04 -18.36
CA VAL A 37 9.30 2.07 -19.19
C VAL A 37 10.06 3.39 -19.10
N PHE A 38 10.30 3.88 -17.89
CA PHE A 38 11.02 5.12 -17.67
C PHE A 38 11.61 5.18 -16.26
N LYS A 39 12.53 6.15 -16.07
CA LYS A 39 13.00 6.52 -14.75
C LYS A 39 12.01 7.47 -14.10
N SER A 40 11.58 7.15 -12.89
CA SER A 40 10.67 7.98 -12.10
C SER A 40 11.28 9.37 -11.81
N PRO A 41 10.49 10.46 -11.82
CA PRO A 41 10.92 11.73 -11.26
C PRO A 41 11.11 11.66 -9.73
N ALA A 42 10.38 10.77 -9.06
CA ALA A 42 10.55 10.50 -7.64
C ALA A 42 11.82 9.70 -7.39
N ALA A 43 12.62 10.12 -6.43
CA ALA A 43 13.87 9.42 -6.09
C ALA A 43 13.62 8.07 -5.41
N LYS A 44 12.50 7.96 -4.68
CA LYS A 44 12.05 6.75 -4.01
C LYS A 44 10.56 6.53 -4.28
N PRO A 45 10.18 6.16 -5.53
CA PRO A 45 8.78 5.91 -5.84
C PRO A 45 8.25 4.76 -4.99
N ASN A 46 7.13 4.94 -4.36
CA ASN A 46 6.60 3.96 -3.42
C ASN A 46 5.16 3.56 -3.68
N GLY A 47 4.36 4.43 -4.27
CA GLY A 47 2.99 4.15 -4.67
C GLY A 47 2.68 4.68 -6.05
N LEU A 48 1.82 3.98 -6.76
CA LEU A 48 1.34 4.33 -8.08
C LEU A 48 -0.18 4.36 -8.11
N GLN A 49 -0.74 5.29 -8.90
CA GLN A 49 -2.15 5.30 -9.26
C GLN A 49 -2.30 5.70 -10.73
N ALA A 50 -2.88 4.81 -11.50
CA ALA A 50 -3.20 5.09 -12.89
C ALA A 50 -4.52 5.87 -13.01
N THR A 51 -4.54 6.87 -13.89
CA THR A 51 -5.72 7.64 -14.27
C THR A 51 -5.72 7.89 -15.78
N LYS A 52 -6.82 8.37 -16.33
CA LYS A 52 -6.88 8.72 -17.77
C LYS A 52 -5.93 9.87 -18.15
N GLU A 53 -5.56 10.72 -17.19
CA GLU A 53 -4.66 11.84 -17.39
C GLU A 53 -3.18 11.46 -17.35
N GLY A 54 -2.85 10.32 -16.71
CA GLY A 54 -1.48 9.86 -16.52
C GLY A 54 -1.32 8.99 -15.28
N LEU A 55 -0.09 8.72 -14.93
CA LEU A 55 0.30 7.90 -13.78
C LEU A 55 0.71 8.81 -12.62
N TRP A 56 -0.01 8.75 -11.52
CA TRP A 56 0.45 9.34 -10.27
C TRP A 56 1.53 8.48 -9.65
N ILE A 57 2.57 9.13 -9.17
CA ILE A 57 3.70 8.52 -8.44
C ILE A 57 3.88 9.29 -7.15
N ILE A 58 3.90 8.62 -6.01
CA ILE A 58 4.25 9.24 -4.72
C ILE A 58 5.68 8.89 -4.33
N ASP A 59 6.44 9.91 -3.95
CA ASP A 59 7.81 9.78 -3.47
C ASP A 59 7.84 9.57 -1.94
N GLN A 60 8.57 8.57 -1.49
CA GLN A 60 8.87 8.37 -0.08
C GLN A 60 10.13 9.13 0.37
N GLY A 61 10.62 10.04 -0.47
CA GLY A 61 11.78 10.89 -0.17
C GLY A 61 11.50 11.95 0.90
N THR A 62 12.44 12.83 1.07
CA THR A 62 12.38 13.87 2.10
C THR A 62 11.26 14.87 1.92
N LYS A 63 10.84 15.09 0.68
CA LYS A 63 9.80 16.07 0.33
C LYS A 63 8.40 15.46 0.21
N ASN A 64 8.29 14.12 0.10
CA ASN A 64 7.02 13.44 -0.09
C ASN A 64 6.22 14.02 -1.27
N GLU A 65 6.88 14.16 -2.43
CA GLU A 65 6.27 14.76 -3.62
C GLU A 65 5.33 13.78 -4.33
N ALA A 66 4.18 14.27 -4.77
CA ALA A 66 3.31 13.57 -5.69
C ALA A 66 3.53 14.12 -7.11
N HIS A 67 3.71 13.22 -8.08
CA HIS A 67 3.92 13.54 -9.48
C HIS A 67 2.88 12.85 -10.35
N LEU A 68 2.16 13.60 -11.17
CA LEU A 68 1.40 13.06 -12.30
C LEU A 68 2.32 13.08 -13.51
N VAL A 69 2.53 11.93 -14.13
CA VAL A 69 3.46 11.78 -15.25
C VAL A 69 2.79 11.15 -16.46
N ASN A 70 3.36 11.40 -17.63
CA ASN A 70 2.95 10.76 -18.87
C ASN A 70 3.36 9.28 -18.87
N TYR A 71 2.48 8.40 -19.32
CA TYR A 71 2.73 6.95 -19.41
C TYR A 71 3.87 6.55 -20.33
N LYS A 72 4.14 7.35 -21.35
CA LYS A 72 5.10 7.01 -22.39
C LYS A 72 6.55 7.20 -21.96
N ASP A 73 6.83 8.32 -21.30
CA ASP A 73 8.20 8.78 -21.07
C ASP A 73 8.46 9.31 -19.64
N GLY A 74 7.44 9.24 -18.76
CA GLY A 74 7.58 9.70 -17.39
C GLY A 74 7.70 11.22 -17.21
N LYS A 75 7.48 12.02 -18.26
CA LYS A 75 7.51 13.48 -18.13
C LYS A 75 6.44 13.95 -17.16
N VAL A 76 6.86 14.82 -16.25
CA VAL A 76 5.98 15.41 -15.24
C VAL A 76 4.98 16.35 -15.92
N ILE A 77 3.69 16.06 -15.73
CA ILE A 77 2.56 16.89 -16.11
C ILE A 77 2.26 17.87 -15.00
N LYS A 78 2.27 17.39 -13.76
CA LYS A 78 2.03 18.13 -12.53
C LYS A 78 2.80 17.50 -11.38
N GLY A 79 3.28 18.30 -10.44
CA GLY A 79 3.95 17.81 -9.24
C GLY A 79 3.93 18.85 -8.12
N PHE A 80 3.90 18.38 -6.87
CA PHE A 80 3.89 19.21 -5.68
C PHE A 80 4.31 18.41 -4.45
N GLU A 81 4.77 19.11 -3.42
CA GLU A 81 5.01 18.53 -2.10
C GLU A 81 3.68 18.24 -1.41
N THR A 82 3.61 17.16 -0.63
CA THR A 82 2.45 16.80 0.16
C THR A 82 2.72 16.95 1.65
N GLU A 83 1.68 17.20 2.43
CA GLU A 83 1.79 17.31 3.89
C GLU A 83 1.73 15.94 4.57
N THR A 84 2.51 14.98 4.07
CA THR A 84 2.59 13.60 4.56
C THR A 84 3.99 13.27 5.09
N VAL A 85 4.16 12.11 5.73
CA VAL A 85 5.43 11.67 6.30
C VAL A 85 5.78 10.28 5.81
N ALA A 86 6.85 10.17 5.01
CA ALA A 86 7.30 8.93 4.39
C ALA A 86 6.14 8.24 3.63
N SER A 87 5.63 8.94 2.63
CA SER A 87 4.47 8.52 1.83
C SER A 87 4.70 7.19 1.13
N SER A 88 3.72 6.31 1.15
CA SER A 88 3.85 5.02 0.48
C SER A 88 2.76 4.77 -0.56
N GLY A 89 1.50 4.75 -0.19
CA GLY A 89 0.42 4.55 -1.15
C GLY A 89 -0.18 5.87 -1.62
N ILE A 90 -0.75 5.86 -2.83
CA ILE A 90 -1.50 6.97 -3.40
C ILE A 90 -2.68 6.43 -4.20
N THR A 91 -3.85 7.06 -4.07
CA THR A 91 -4.98 6.84 -4.97
C THR A 91 -5.74 8.14 -5.21
N PHE A 92 -6.54 8.18 -6.28
CA PHE A 92 -7.32 9.35 -6.69
C PHE A 92 -8.80 9.00 -6.71
N ASP A 93 -9.61 9.74 -5.97
CA ASP A 93 -11.06 9.50 -5.85
C ASP A 93 -11.90 10.20 -6.94
N GLY A 94 -11.24 10.92 -7.85
CA GLY A 94 -11.85 11.75 -8.87
C GLY A 94 -11.75 13.25 -8.58
N GLU A 95 -11.48 13.62 -7.33
CA GLU A 95 -11.37 15.01 -6.86
C GLU A 95 -10.09 15.25 -6.07
N ALA A 96 -9.75 14.33 -5.18
CA ALA A 96 -8.64 14.45 -4.25
C ALA A 96 -7.73 13.21 -4.29
N LEU A 97 -6.51 13.38 -3.81
CA LEU A 97 -5.56 12.28 -3.58
C LEU A 97 -5.71 11.76 -2.15
N TRP A 98 -5.74 10.45 -2.00
CA TRP A 98 -5.60 9.79 -0.72
C TRP A 98 -4.21 9.20 -0.65
N ILE A 99 -3.43 9.58 0.38
CA ILE A 99 -2.02 9.24 0.48
C ILE A 99 -1.74 8.59 1.84
N GLY A 100 -1.07 7.44 1.81
CA GLY A 100 -0.59 6.77 3.01
C GLY A 100 0.61 7.51 3.58
N SER A 101 0.41 8.26 4.65
CA SER A 101 1.46 8.89 5.46
C SER A 101 2.01 7.85 6.42
N THR A 102 2.90 7.01 5.91
CA THR A 102 3.22 5.70 6.49
C THR A 102 3.83 5.80 7.88
N TYR A 103 4.75 6.73 8.10
CA TYR A 103 5.41 6.86 9.40
C TYR A 103 4.62 7.69 10.41
N SER A 104 3.65 8.49 9.97
CA SER A 104 2.67 9.08 10.89
C SER A 104 1.48 8.15 11.16
N ARG A 105 1.39 7.04 10.45
CA ARG A 105 0.27 6.07 10.52
C ARG A 105 -1.08 6.66 10.17
N GLU A 106 -1.08 7.61 9.27
CA GLU A 106 -2.28 8.27 8.78
C GLU A 106 -2.54 7.91 7.31
N ILE A 107 -3.77 8.04 6.91
CA ILE A 107 -4.17 8.24 5.53
C ILE A 107 -4.62 9.69 5.43
N VAL A 108 -4.03 10.44 4.52
CA VAL A 108 -4.27 11.87 4.33
C VAL A 108 -4.97 12.09 3.01
N LYS A 109 -6.13 12.73 3.06
CA LYS A 109 -6.77 13.27 1.86
C LYS A 109 -6.13 14.61 1.54
N CYS A 110 -5.59 14.73 0.34
CA CYS A 110 -4.89 15.92 -0.12
C CYS A 110 -5.57 16.53 -1.34
N ASP A 111 -5.53 17.83 -1.43
CA ASP A 111 -5.93 18.54 -2.65
C ASP A 111 -5.03 18.12 -3.82
N ALA A 112 -5.65 17.67 -4.91
CA ALA A 112 -4.95 17.11 -6.07
C ALA A 112 -4.22 18.13 -6.94
N ASN A 113 -4.26 19.42 -6.58
CA ASN A 113 -3.54 20.49 -7.26
C ASN A 113 -2.42 21.10 -6.43
N THR A 114 -2.53 21.02 -5.12
CA THR A 114 -1.59 21.71 -4.22
C THR A 114 -0.88 20.78 -3.23
N GLY A 115 -1.35 19.54 -3.07
CA GLY A 115 -0.81 18.59 -2.09
C GLY A 115 -1.17 18.88 -0.63
N LYS A 116 -1.92 19.96 -0.37
CA LYS A 116 -2.32 20.33 0.99
C LYS A 116 -3.34 19.35 1.57
N ALA A 117 -3.16 19.01 2.83
CA ALA A 117 -4.06 18.13 3.54
C ALA A 117 -5.45 18.77 3.73
N ILE A 118 -6.48 18.04 3.33
CA ILE A 118 -7.89 18.35 3.56
C ILE A 118 -8.38 17.64 4.80
N GLU A 119 -8.07 16.34 4.91
CA GLU A 119 -8.47 15.47 6.01
C GLU A 119 -7.33 14.55 6.41
N ARG A 120 -7.30 14.13 7.67
CA ARG A 120 -6.35 13.16 8.21
C ARG A 120 -7.06 12.13 9.06
N HIS A 121 -6.77 10.87 8.81
CA HIS A 121 -7.40 9.77 9.51
C HIS A 121 -6.33 8.78 9.97
N PHE A 122 -6.53 8.20 11.16
CA PHE A 122 -5.68 7.12 11.63
C PHE A 122 -5.88 5.87 10.77
N THR A 123 -4.78 5.22 10.40
CA THR A 123 -4.82 4.00 9.58
C THR A 123 -5.26 2.80 10.43
N PRO A 124 -6.40 2.15 10.15
CA PRO A 124 -6.76 0.89 10.78
C PRO A 124 -5.67 -0.17 10.58
N GLY A 125 -5.35 -0.92 11.62
CA GLY A 125 -4.34 -1.97 11.57
C GLY A 125 -2.89 -1.48 11.58
N ALA A 126 -2.65 -0.18 11.64
CA ALA A 126 -1.29 0.38 11.74
C ALA A 126 -0.55 -0.17 12.96
N GLY A 127 0.73 -0.45 12.76
CA GLY A 127 1.60 -0.94 13.81
C GLY A 127 2.02 0.15 14.80
N VAL A 128 2.87 -0.24 15.73
CA VAL A 128 3.49 0.69 16.68
C VAL A 128 4.51 1.53 15.92
N ILE A 129 4.51 2.85 16.13
CA ILE A 129 5.54 3.75 15.57
C ILE A 129 6.82 3.53 16.34
N TYR A 130 7.92 3.36 15.61
CA TYR A 130 9.24 3.35 16.20
C TYR A 130 9.72 4.77 16.43
N ASN A 131 10.38 4.98 17.57
CA ASN A 131 11.00 6.26 17.86
C ASN A 131 12.18 6.48 16.88
N MET A 132 12.00 7.39 15.96
CA MET A 132 13.07 7.85 15.07
C MET A 132 13.91 8.81 15.91
N ALA A 133 15.05 8.34 16.39
CA ALA A 133 15.93 9.10 17.30
C ALA A 133 16.14 10.56 16.82
N GLY A 134 15.86 11.51 17.67
CA GLY A 134 16.08 12.95 17.47
C GLY A 134 15.00 13.71 16.70
N ASP A 135 14.26 13.07 15.79
CA ASP A 135 13.31 13.76 14.88
C ASP A 135 11.84 13.44 15.16
N ALA A 136 11.56 12.67 16.17
CA ALA A 136 10.23 12.15 16.45
C ALA A 136 9.11 13.23 16.51
N PRO A 137 9.31 14.41 17.09
CA PRO A 137 8.25 15.42 17.18
C PRO A 137 7.86 16.03 15.82
N ALA A 138 8.81 16.15 14.90
CA ALA A 138 8.57 16.76 13.60
C ALA A 138 7.91 15.81 12.59
N ARG A 139 8.00 14.50 12.85
CA ARG A 139 7.52 13.45 11.94
C ARG A 139 6.27 12.72 12.43
N THR A 140 5.79 13.05 13.62
CA THR A 140 4.59 12.45 14.18
C THR A 140 3.37 13.31 13.87
N SER A 141 2.29 12.63 13.45
CA SER A 141 0.99 13.25 13.35
C SER A 141 0.59 13.97 14.64
N PRO A 142 -0.10 15.11 14.55
CA PRO A 142 -0.74 15.72 15.70
C PRO A 142 -1.63 14.77 16.52
N ILE A 143 -2.25 13.79 15.86
CA ILE A 143 -3.09 12.76 16.51
C ILE A 143 -2.24 11.83 17.38
N LEU A 144 -0.96 11.64 17.04
CA LEU A 144 -0.07 10.67 17.67
C LEU A 144 0.92 11.26 18.67
N LYS A 145 0.85 12.54 18.94
CA LYS A 145 1.81 13.27 19.82
C LYS A 145 2.04 12.60 21.18
N ASN A 146 1.04 11.93 21.71
CA ASN A 146 1.07 11.35 23.04
C ASN A 146 1.33 9.83 23.06
N LEU A 147 1.56 9.21 21.91
CA LEU A 147 1.82 7.79 21.86
C LEU A 147 3.32 7.50 22.12
N ARG A 148 3.57 6.62 23.08
CA ARG A 148 4.92 6.14 23.37
C ARG A 148 5.43 5.34 22.16
N GLN A 149 6.58 5.72 21.64
CA GLN A 149 7.19 5.05 20.49
C GLN A 149 8.30 4.12 20.95
N PRO A 150 8.32 2.85 20.53
CA PRO A 150 9.44 1.96 20.78
C PRO A 150 10.66 2.37 19.95
N ALA A 151 11.83 1.84 20.31
CA ALA A 151 13.04 2.04 19.53
C ALA A 151 12.88 1.53 18.08
N PRO A 152 13.53 2.19 17.11
CA PRO A 152 13.51 1.71 15.73
C PRO A 152 14.15 0.32 15.63
N PRO A 153 13.70 -0.50 14.66
CA PRO A 153 14.36 -1.76 14.39
C PRO A 153 15.82 -1.51 14.01
N PRO A 154 16.73 -2.46 14.27
CA PRO A 154 18.11 -2.34 13.88
C PRO A 154 18.21 -2.06 12.38
N GLN A 155 18.95 -1.02 12.03
CA GLN A 155 19.20 -0.67 10.63
C GLN A 155 20.04 -1.77 9.96
N ARG A 156 19.79 -2.01 8.67
CA ARG A 156 20.69 -2.87 7.89
C ARG A 156 22.10 -2.29 7.93
N PRO A 157 23.13 -3.13 7.98
CA PRO A 157 24.50 -2.65 7.87
C PRO A 157 24.67 -1.78 6.62
N ALA A 158 25.33 -0.64 6.77
CA ALA A 158 25.68 0.20 5.63
C ALA A 158 26.49 -0.63 4.64
N GLY A 159 26.11 -0.64 3.37
CA GLY A 159 26.78 -1.41 2.32
C GLY A 159 26.26 -2.82 2.07
N ALA A 160 25.20 -3.26 2.76
CA ALA A 160 24.49 -4.47 2.34
C ALA A 160 23.83 -4.20 0.98
N THR A 161 24.51 -4.60 -0.09
CA THR A 161 23.90 -4.68 -1.42
C THR A 161 22.72 -5.64 -1.31
N ARG A 162 21.53 -5.15 -1.70
CA ARG A 162 20.45 -6.08 -2.02
C ARG A 162 20.97 -6.93 -3.17
N PRO A 163 20.94 -8.28 -3.09
CA PRO A 163 20.77 -9.01 -4.32
C PRO A 163 19.52 -8.44 -4.93
N SER A 164 19.43 -8.27 -6.25
CA SER A 164 18.28 -7.69 -6.93
C SER A 164 17.01 -8.19 -6.24
N GLY A 165 16.55 -7.42 -5.31
CA GLY A 165 15.32 -7.49 -4.59
C GLY A 165 15.16 -8.48 -3.48
N PHE A 166 15.84 -9.63 -3.33
CA PHE A 166 14.99 -10.60 -2.74
C PHE A 166 15.57 -11.67 -1.83
N GLN A 167 14.94 -11.82 -0.66
CA GLN A 167 14.99 -13.05 0.16
C GLN A 167 13.60 -13.70 0.20
N MET A 168 13.37 -14.67 -0.66
CA MET A 168 12.16 -15.47 -0.66
C MET A 168 11.89 -16.07 0.73
N GLY A 169 10.72 -15.74 1.28
CA GLY A 169 10.27 -16.32 2.54
C GLY A 169 10.88 -15.73 3.81
N ALA A 170 11.65 -14.64 3.72
CA ALA A 170 12.11 -13.94 4.92
C ALA A 170 10.95 -13.17 5.58
N VAL A 171 10.18 -13.86 6.37
CA VAL A 171 9.15 -13.24 7.22
C VAL A 171 9.84 -12.62 8.42
N SER A 172 9.88 -11.29 8.49
CA SER A 172 10.34 -10.63 9.72
C SER A 172 9.39 -10.99 10.87
N SER A 173 9.96 -11.38 12.01
CA SER A 173 9.19 -11.64 13.23
C SER A 173 8.63 -10.36 13.85
N THR A 174 9.21 -9.22 13.53
CA THR A 174 8.78 -7.90 14.01
C THR A 174 8.03 -7.17 12.92
N ALA A 175 6.75 -6.87 13.18
CA ALA A 175 5.99 -6.01 12.29
C ALA A 175 6.58 -4.60 12.29
N PRO A 176 6.82 -3.98 11.12
CA PRO A 176 7.24 -2.58 11.06
C PRO A 176 6.15 -1.69 11.65
N GLY A 177 6.57 -0.65 12.37
CA GLY A 177 5.65 0.31 12.98
C GLY A 177 5.12 1.32 11.96
N THR A 178 4.48 0.86 10.87
CA THR A 178 4.03 1.67 9.74
C THR A 178 2.52 1.67 9.60
N GLY A 179 2.01 2.56 8.75
CA GLY A 179 0.60 2.65 8.37
C GLY A 179 0.30 1.99 7.02
N ALA A 180 -0.62 2.60 6.26
CA ALA A 180 -1.02 2.13 4.95
C ALA A 180 0.11 2.27 3.92
N HIS A 181 0.20 1.29 3.03
CA HIS A 181 1.11 1.27 1.89
C HIS A 181 0.34 1.39 0.57
N GLY A 182 0.02 0.30 -0.14
CA GLY A 182 -0.74 0.40 -1.37
C GLY A 182 -2.17 0.91 -1.16
N GLN A 183 -2.67 1.71 -2.07
CA GLN A 183 -4.03 2.26 -2.01
C GLN A 183 -4.71 2.23 -3.36
N GLU A 184 -6.01 1.98 -3.36
CA GLU A 184 -6.89 2.07 -4.51
C GLU A 184 -8.26 2.61 -4.11
N TRP A 185 -8.84 3.41 -5.00
CA TRP A 185 -10.20 3.89 -4.88
C TRP A 185 -11.13 3.14 -5.82
N ARG A 186 -12.22 2.58 -5.29
CA ARG A 186 -13.22 1.91 -6.11
C ARG A 186 -14.61 1.99 -5.50
N ASP A 187 -15.58 2.37 -6.31
CA ASP A 187 -17.01 2.38 -5.94
C ASP A 187 -17.30 3.15 -4.66
N GLY A 188 -16.63 4.30 -4.49
CA GLY A 188 -16.79 5.17 -3.31
C GLY A 188 -16.12 4.61 -2.04
N LYS A 189 -15.28 3.60 -2.16
CA LYS A 189 -14.58 2.97 -1.05
C LYS A 189 -13.06 3.09 -1.22
N LEU A 190 -12.37 3.24 -0.11
CA LEU A 190 -10.92 3.25 -0.06
C LEU A 190 -10.42 1.87 0.35
N TRP A 191 -9.54 1.32 -0.48
CA TRP A 191 -8.85 0.06 -0.25
C TRP A 191 -7.39 0.33 0.03
N PHE A 192 -6.79 -0.39 0.97
CA PHE A 192 -5.36 -0.24 1.25
C PHE A 192 -4.76 -1.46 1.95
N THR A 193 -3.47 -1.62 1.79
CA THR A 193 -2.66 -2.64 2.47
C THR A 193 -2.01 -2.05 3.72
N VAL A 194 -1.91 -2.87 4.76
CA VAL A 194 -1.24 -2.48 6.02
C VAL A 194 -0.25 -3.58 6.42
N PRO A 195 1.06 -3.41 6.18
CA PRO A 195 2.06 -4.43 6.49
C PRO A 195 2.08 -4.89 7.94
N PRO A 196 1.94 -4.02 8.97
CA PRO A 196 1.92 -4.46 10.35
C PRO A 196 0.83 -5.48 10.69
N SER A 197 -0.36 -5.31 10.14
CA SER A 197 -1.46 -6.26 10.33
C SER A 197 -1.48 -7.38 9.29
N ARG A 198 -0.72 -7.25 8.19
CA ARG A 198 -0.70 -8.20 7.06
C ARG A 198 -2.09 -8.37 6.43
N GLU A 199 -2.81 -7.29 6.29
CA GLU A 199 -4.18 -7.28 5.80
C GLU A 199 -4.39 -6.23 4.72
N VAL A 200 -5.36 -6.48 3.85
CA VAL A 200 -6.03 -5.50 3.02
C VAL A 200 -7.28 -5.04 3.76
N TYR A 201 -7.53 -3.75 3.75
CA TYR A 201 -8.72 -3.12 4.32
C TYR A 201 -9.57 -2.50 3.23
N ARG A 202 -10.90 -2.59 3.39
CA ARG A 202 -11.88 -1.75 2.70
C ARG A 202 -12.57 -0.88 3.75
N ILE A 203 -12.60 0.41 3.53
CA ILE A 203 -13.28 1.33 4.43
C ILE A 203 -14.31 2.18 3.72
N ASP A 204 -15.31 2.61 4.48
CA ASP A 204 -16.13 3.76 4.12
C ASP A 204 -15.35 5.02 4.50
N PRO A 205 -14.94 5.85 3.52
CA PRO A 205 -14.11 7.03 3.82
C PRO A 205 -14.87 8.16 4.51
N LYS A 206 -16.21 8.19 4.41
CA LYS A 206 -17.05 9.22 5.04
C LYS A 206 -17.24 8.96 6.54
N ALA A 207 -17.52 7.71 6.89
CA ALA A 207 -17.72 7.29 8.28
C ALA A 207 -16.41 6.84 8.94
N TRP A 208 -15.36 6.64 8.19
CA TRP A 208 -14.07 6.07 8.58
C TRP A 208 -14.23 4.72 9.30
N VAL A 209 -15.02 3.85 8.71
CA VAL A 209 -15.35 2.52 9.26
C VAL A 209 -14.80 1.42 8.38
N VAL A 210 -14.16 0.43 8.99
CA VAL A 210 -13.73 -0.79 8.31
C VAL A 210 -14.96 -1.64 7.97
N GLU A 211 -15.23 -1.82 6.68
CA GLU A 211 -16.33 -2.64 6.19
C GLU A 211 -15.91 -4.08 5.91
N ALA A 212 -14.67 -4.27 5.46
CA ALA A 212 -14.10 -5.59 5.21
C ALA A 212 -12.58 -5.56 5.34
N LYS A 213 -12.00 -6.73 5.60
CA LYS A 213 -10.58 -6.96 5.57
C LYS A 213 -10.26 -8.43 5.33
N PHE A 214 -9.11 -8.70 4.75
CA PHE A 214 -8.62 -10.06 4.55
C PHE A 214 -7.09 -10.12 4.60
N PRO A 215 -6.51 -11.30 4.92
CA PRO A 215 -5.07 -11.45 5.04
C PRO A 215 -4.36 -11.39 3.68
N THR A 216 -3.13 -10.86 3.68
CA THR A 216 -2.22 -10.86 2.52
C THR A 216 -1.37 -12.13 2.47
N ALA A 217 -0.77 -12.41 1.32
CA ALA A 217 0.08 -13.59 1.12
C ALA A 217 1.32 -13.60 2.01
N GLY A 218 1.94 -12.44 2.17
CA GLY A 218 3.17 -12.27 2.94
C GLY A 218 3.06 -11.18 3.99
N ASN A 219 4.21 -10.67 4.41
CA ASN A 219 4.31 -9.71 5.49
C ASN A 219 4.78 -8.31 5.05
N ARG A 220 4.95 -8.12 3.74
CA ARG A 220 5.32 -6.82 3.17
C ARG A 220 4.41 -6.46 1.99
N PRO A 221 3.07 -6.43 2.21
CA PRO A 221 2.16 -5.99 1.18
C PRO A 221 2.40 -4.50 0.88
N HIS A 222 2.45 -4.18 -0.41
CA HIS A 222 2.62 -2.82 -0.91
C HIS A 222 1.51 -2.46 -1.88
N GLY A 223 1.84 -2.16 -3.15
CA GLY A 223 0.89 -1.72 -4.14
C GLY A 223 -0.29 -2.67 -4.35
N ILE A 224 -1.42 -2.12 -4.71
CA ILE A 224 -2.62 -2.87 -5.08
C ILE A 224 -3.21 -2.33 -6.38
N GLY A 225 -3.97 -3.17 -7.10
CA GLY A 225 -4.59 -2.76 -8.36
C GLY A 225 -5.70 -3.72 -8.79
N TRP A 226 -6.69 -3.22 -9.52
CA TRP A 226 -7.87 -3.98 -9.91
C TRP A 226 -7.76 -4.61 -11.29
N GLU A 227 -7.98 -5.93 -11.37
CA GLU A 227 -8.27 -6.65 -12.61
C GLU A 227 -9.72 -7.17 -12.57
N GLY A 228 -10.61 -6.48 -13.28
CA GLY A 228 -12.04 -6.78 -13.19
C GLY A 228 -12.57 -6.64 -11.76
N LYS A 229 -13.09 -7.71 -11.19
CA LYS A 229 -13.59 -7.74 -9.80
C LYS A 229 -12.54 -8.20 -8.77
N TYR A 230 -11.35 -8.56 -9.20
CA TYR A 230 -10.30 -9.10 -8.37
C TYR A 230 -9.24 -8.06 -8.04
N LEU A 231 -8.67 -8.14 -6.85
CA LEU A 231 -7.62 -7.26 -6.40
C LEU A 231 -6.27 -7.96 -6.43
N TRP A 232 -5.32 -7.38 -7.13
CA TRP A 232 -3.93 -7.77 -7.05
C TRP A 232 -3.24 -7.04 -5.89
N VAL A 233 -2.41 -7.76 -5.16
CA VAL A 233 -1.62 -7.25 -4.03
C VAL A 233 -0.17 -7.60 -4.26
N THR A 234 0.70 -6.59 -4.24
CA THR A 234 2.15 -6.77 -4.27
C THR A 234 2.64 -7.24 -2.91
N ASP A 235 3.54 -8.23 -2.88
CA ASP A 235 4.37 -8.47 -1.70
C ASP A 235 5.84 -8.38 -2.09
N SER A 236 6.51 -7.34 -1.61
CA SER A 236 7.91 -7.08 -1.97
C SER A 236 8.88 -8.12 -1.40
N ASN A 237 8.56 -8.77 -0.28
CA ASN A 237 9.39 -9.84 0.28
C ASN A 237 9.22 -11.17 -0.47
N LEU A 238 8.10 -11.38 -1.12
CA LEU A 238 7.83 -12.54 -1.93
C LEU A 238 8.16 -12.34 -3.42
N ASN A 239 8.61 -11.13 -3.81
CA ASN A 239 8.90 -10.73 -5.19
C ASN A 239 7.79 -11.13 -6.15
N ALA A 240 6.53 -10.88 -5.75
CA ALA A 240 5.37 -11.40 -6.44
C ALA A 240 4.14 -10.52 -6.27
N PHE A 241 3.20 -10.72 -7.18
CA PHE A 241 1.86 -10.16 -7.12
C PHE A 241 0.87 -11.30 -6.89
N PHE A 242 -0.12 -11.10 -6.02
CA PHE A 242 -1.11 -12.10 -5.65
C PHE A 242 -2.51 -11.59 -5.96
N LYS A 243 -3.27 -12.36 -6.72
CA LYS A 243 -4.66 -12.04 -7.07
C LYS A 243 -5.60 -12.57 -6.01
N HIS A 244 -6.37 -11.69 -5.42
CA HIS A 244 -7.35 -12.01 -4.40
C HIS A 244 -8.78 -11.90 -4.91
N ASP A 245 -9.61 -12.84 -4.51
CA ASP A 245 -11.05 -12.66 -4.44
C ASP A 245 -11.38 -11.83 -3.21
N VAL A 246 -11.97 -10.66 -3.38
CA VAL A 246 -12.16 -9.70 -2.28
C VAL A 246 -13.33 -10.04 -1.36
N GLU A 247 -14.24 -10.93 -1.78
CA GLU A 247 -15.35 -11.37 -0.95
C GLU A 247 -14.92 -12.47 0.03
N THR A 248 -13.99 -13.31 -0.40
CA THR A 248 -13.52 -14.45 0.41
C THR A 248 -12.12 -14.26 0.99
N GLY A 249 -11.35 -13.32 0.46
CA GLY A 249 -9.92 -13.13 0.76
C GLY A 249 -9.01 -14.20 0.13
N ALA A 250 -9.57 -15.16 -0.62
CA ALA A 250 -8.81 -16.25 -1.20
C ALA A 250 -7.82 -15.77 -2.25
N ILE A 251 -6.60 -16.32 -2.24
CA ILE A 251 -5.62 -16.10 -3.28
C ILE A 251 -5.89 -17.09 -4.43
N LEU A 252 -6.16 -16.56 -5.62
CA LEU A 252 -6.53 -17.34 -6.79
C LEU A 252 -5.32 -17.75 -7.63
N GLU A 253 -4.37 -16.84 -7.79
CA GLU A 253 -3.15 -17.02 -8.57
C GLU A 253 -2.09 -16.01 -8.16
N LYS A 254 -0.87 -16.20 -8.65
CA LYS A 254 0.22 -15.25 -8.47
C LYS A 254 0.99 -15.03 -9.75
N ILE A 255 1.64 -13.87 -9.88
CA ILE A 255 2.71 -13.59 -10.82
C ILE A 255 4.00 -13.54 -10.02
N GLN A 256 4.93 -14.44 -10.33
CA GLN A 256 6.23 -14.48 -9.71
C GLN A 256 7.24 -13.76 -10.59
N LEU A 257 7.90 -12.73 -10.08
CA LEU A 257 8.98 -12.04 -10.75
C LEU A 257 10.29 -12.85 -10.66
N GLY A 258 11.15 -12.66 -11.65
CA GLY A 258 12.50 -13.20 -11.66
C GLY A 258 13.43 -12.47 -10.69
N GLU A 259 14.60 -13.05 -10.44
CA GLU A 259 15.61 -12.44 -9.56
C GLU A 259 16.21 -11.16 -10.15
N ASP A 260 16.24 -11.06 -11.48
CA ASP A 260 16.77 -9.92 -12.22
C ASP A 260 15.72 -8.83 -12.49
N ASP A 261 14.44 -9.12 -12.23
CA ASP A 261 13.38 -8.12 -12.38
C ASP A 261 13.45 -7.06 -11.26
N PRO A 262 13.11 -5.79 -11.55
CA PRO A 262 13.00 -4.76 -10.52
C PRO A 262 12.05 -5.18 -9.40
N LEU A 263 12.44 -4.90 -8.16
CA LEU A 263 11.66 -5.27 -6.98
C LEU A 263 10.30 -4.57 -6.98
N PRO A 264 9.17 -5.30 -6.89
CA PRO A 264 7.87 -4.66 -6.93
C PRO A 264 7.56 -3.96 -5.61
N HIS A 265 7.16 -2.69 -5.72
CA HIS A 265 6.75 -1.84 -4.60
C HIS A 265 5.35 -1.30 -4.81
N GLY A 266 5.20 -0.04 -5.23
CA GLY A 266 3.91 0.50 -5.64
C GLY A 266 3.41 -0.19 -6.91
N MET A 267 2.10 -0.39 -7.01
CA MET A 267 1.50 -1.02 -8.18
C MET A 267 0.09 -0.47 -8.41
N THR A 268 -0.30 -0.41 -9.67
CA THR A 268 -1.65 -0.13 -10.14
C THR A 268 -1.91 -0.88 -11.45
N ILE A 269 -3.17 -0.99 -11.87
CA ILE A 269 -3.53 -1.68 -13.13
C ILE A 269 -4.31 -0.71 -14.02
N TRP A 270 -3.89 -0.62 -15.30
CA TRP A 270 -4.51 0.23 -16.30
C TRP A 270 -4.47 -0.39 -17.69
N GLU A 271 -5.59 -0.45 -18.37
CA GLU A 271 -5.72 -0.94 -19.75
C GLU A 271 -5.05 -2.29 -20.01
N GLY A 272 -5.19 -3.23 -19.06
CA GLY A 272 -4.63 -4.57 -19.15
C GLY A 272 -3.12 -4.65 -18.91
N TRP A 273 -2.53 -3.58 -18.38
CA TRP A 273 -1.16 -3.55 -17.91
C TRP A 273 -1.11 -3.41 -16.40
N MET A 274 -0.30 -4.21 -15.77
CA MET A 274 0.13 -3.99 -14.39
C MET A 274 1.37 -3.10 -14.42
N TRP A 275 1.22 -1.90 -13.87
CA TRP A 275 2.29 -0.93 -13.67
C TRP A 275 2.82 -1.07 -12.27
N TYR A 276 4.13 -1.07 -12.10
CA TYR A 276 4.74 -1.07 -10.79
C TYR A 276 6.04 -0.26 -10.77
N CYS A 277 6.44 0.20 -9.60
CA CYS A 277 7.74 0.83 -9.39
C CYS A 277 8.58 -0.01 -8.44
N ASP A 278 9.89 0.13 -8.56
CA ASP A 278 10.81 -0.26 -7.52
C ASP A 278 11.06 0.89 -6.52
N ASP A 279 11.91 0.68 -5.53
CA ASP A 279 12.27 1.69 -4.54
C ASP A 279 13.57 2.46 -4.88
N VAL A 280 14.10 2.31 -6.10
CA VAL A 280 15.32 2.98 -6.58
C VAL A 280 15.09 3.88 -7.80
N GLY A 281 13.86 4.06 -8.22
CA GLY A 281 13.49 5.05 -9.22
C GLY A 281 13.12 4.51 -10.60
N ILE A 282 12.78 3.24 -10.72
CA ILE A 282 12.37 2.65 -11.99
C ILE A 282 10.86 2.39 -12.01
N VAL A 283 10.20 2.74 -13.11
CA VAL A 283 8.81 2.38 -13.38
C VAL A 283 8.76 1.32 -14.47
N CYS A 284 8.10 0.23 -14.14
CA CYS A 284 7.96 -0.96 -14.97
C CYS A 284 6.51 -1.26 -15.28
N ARG A 285 6.31 -2.12 -16.28
CA ARG A 285 5.00 -2.72 -16.54
C ARG A 285 5.14 -4.15 -17.04
N LEU A 286 4.07 -4.92 -16.90
CA LEU A 286 3.90 -6.22 -17.52
C LEU A 286 2.47 -6.37 -18.05
N LYS A 287 2.29 -7.16 -19.09
CA LYS A 287 0.98 -7.42 -19.68
C LYS A 287 0.27 -8.50 -18.86
N LEU A 288 -0.98 -8.23 -18.45
CA LEU A 288 -1.87 -9.17 -17.75
C LEU A 288 -2.59 -10.13 -18.70
#